data_6379f9cb0bbd665d99c8c64328241fdc
#
_entry.id   6379f9cb0bbd665d99c8c64328241fdc
#
_cell.length_a   1.000
_cell.length_b   1.000
_cell.length_c   1.000
_cell.angle_alpha   90.00
_cell.angle_beta   90.00
_cell.angle_gamma   90.00
#
_symmetry.space_group_name_H-M   'P 1'
#
loop_
_entity.id
_entity.type
_entity.pdbx_description
1 polymer ?
#
loop_
_entity_poly.entity_id
_entity_poly.type
_entity_poly.pdbx_seq_one_letter_code
_entity_poly.pdbx_strand_id
1 'polypeptide(L)'
;MAMKRLLLTLMLLGTSLLIFAQDYPFSVVKSGTGKQAVIFIPGFACSGDVWTETVSVLKDSYTCYVLTMAGFSGVAPEECPSFERWKMQIAKFIKEERIEKPILMGH
;
A
#
# COMPACT_ATOMS: atom_id res chain seq x y z
N MET A 1 -37.48 -2.23 4.05
CA MET A 1 -36.73 -1.03 3.64
C MET A 1 -35.58 -0.69 4.60
N ALA A 2 -35.75 -0.79 5.93
CA ALA A 2 -34.68 -0.53 6.90
C ALA A 2 -33.53 -1.55 6.84
N MET A 3 -33.79 -2.82 6.51
CA MET A 3 -32.78 -3.86 6.37
C MET A 3 -31.81 -3.66 5.20
N LYS A 4 -32.29 -3.13 4.07
CA LYS A 4 -31.42 -2.85 2.91
C LYS A 4 -30.44 -1.71 3.20
N ARG A 5 -30.85 -0.72 3.96
CA ARG A 5 -29.98 0.40 4.36
C ARG A 5 -28.94 -0.04 5.39
N LEU A 6 -29.29 -0.94 6.31
CA LEU A 6 -28.38 -1.48 7.29
C LEU A 6 -27.31 -2.37 6.64
N LEU A 7 -27.68 -3.19 5.65
CA LEU A 7 -26.74 -4.03 4.89
C LEU A 7 -25.78 -3.19 4.05
N LEU A 8 -26.24 -2.10 3.44
CA LEU A 8 -25.39 -1.17 2.70
C LEU A 8 -24.39 -0.45 3.62
N THR A 9 -24.80 -0.08 4.81
CA THR A 9 -23.94 0.58 5.80
C THR A 9 -22.87 -0.40 6.32
N LEU A 10 -23.21 -1.66 6.56
CA LEU A 10 -22.29 -2.72 6.95
C LEU A 10 -21.29 -3.06 5.84
N MET A 11 -21.71 -3.05 4.57
CA MET A 11 -20.81 -3.22 3.43
C MET A 11 -19.82 -2.06 3.31
N LEU A 12 -20.24 -0.83 3.52
CA LEU A 12 -19.38 0.34 3.49
C LEU A 12 -18.36 0.34 4.64
N LEU A 13 -18.71 -0.14 5.81
CA LEU A 13 -17.81 -0.30 6.95
C LEU A 13 -16.81 -1.44 6.74
N GLY A 14 -17.20 -2.51 6.03
CA GLY A 14 -16.32 -3.63 5.68
C GLY A 14 -15.29 -3.30 4.61
N THR A 15 -15.47 -2.21 3.84
CA THR A 15 -14.52 -1.77 2.80
C THR A 15 -13.43 -0.84 3.31
N SER A 16 -13.40 -0.51 4.60
CA SER A 16 -12.36 0.35 5.18
C SER A 16 -11.01 -0.35 5.36
N LEU A 17 -10.93 -1.67 5.18
CA LEU A 17 -9.69 -2.45 5.11
C LEU A 17 -9.27 -2.58 3.65
N LEU A 18 -8.71 -1.50 3.11
CA LEU A 18 -8.31 -1.46 1.71
C LEU A 18 -7.00 -2.19 1.47
N ILE A 19 -7.08 -3.35 0.86
CA ILE A 19 -5.95 -4.05 0.27
C ILE A 19 -5.97 -3.69 -1.22
N PHE A 20 -5.03 -2.85 -1.66
CA PHE A 20 -4.86 -2.49 -3.07
C PHE A 20 -4.07 -3.58 -3.78
N ALA A 21 -4.65 -4.77 -3.90
CA ALA A 21 -3.87 -5.95 -4.28
C ALA A 21 -3.80 -6.23 -5.78
N GLN A 22 -4.54 -5.53 -6.66
CA GLN A 22 -4.86 -6.14 -7.95
C GLN A 22 -4.31 -5.47 -9.19
N ASP A 23 -3.94 -4.20 -9.11
CA ASP A 23 -3.56 -3.44 -10.30
C ASP A 23 -2.06 -3.18 -10.42
N TYR A 24 -1.28 -3.62 -9.42
CA TYR A 24 0.15 -3.33 -9.37
C TYR A 24 0.96 -4.59 -9.09
N PRO A 25 2.22 -4.66 -9.57
CA PRO A 25 3.11 -5.78 -9.29
C PRO A 25 3.72 -5.69 -7.87
N PHE A 26 2.92 -5.29 -6.91
CA PHE A 26 3.26 -5.25 -5.50
C PHE A 26 1.98 -5.19 -4.67
N SER A 27 2.05 -5.68 -3.46
CA SER A 27 0.97 -5.46 -2.49
C SER A 27 1.19 -4.16 -1.74
N VAL A 28 0.11 -3.57 -1.26
CA VAL A 28 0.16 -2.32 -0.49
C VAL A 28 -0.67 -2.49 0.77
N VAL A 29 -0.08 -2.18 1.91
CA VAL A 29 -0.80 -2.06 3.18
C VAL A 29 -0.79 -0.59 3.59
N LYS A 30 -1.99 0.00 3.63
CA LYS A 30 -2.17 1.39 4.03
C LYS A 30 -2.55 1.47 5.51
N SER A 31 -1.90 2.37 6.24
CA SER A 31 -2.24 2.65 7.64
C SER A 31 -1.95 4.12 7.97
N GLY A 32 -2.48 4.57 9.10
CA GLY A 32 -2.27 5.94 9.55
C GLY A 32 -3.27 6.94 8.98
N THR A 33 -3.25 8.15 9.52
CA THR A 33 -4.25 9.18 9.25
C THR A 33 -3.67 10.57 8.97
N GLY A 34 -2.34 10.67 8.86
CA GLY A 34 -1.68 11.95 8.61
C GLY A 34 -1.87 12.47 7.19
N LYS A 35 -1.71 13.76 7.00
CA LYS A 35 -1.80 14.39 5.68
C LYS A 35 -0.60 14.09 4.81
N GLN A 36 0.59 13.97 5.42
CA GLN A 36 1.80 13.62 4.71
C GLN A 36 1.87 12.11 4.49
N ALA A 37 2.03 11.70 3.26
CA ALA A 37 2.19 10.29 2.90
C ALA A 37 3.65 9.86 2.95
N VAL A 38 3.89 8.64 3.40
CA VAL A 38 5.18 7.96 3.31
C VAL A 38 4.97 6.62 2.60
N ILE A 39 5.77 6.36 1.59
CA ILE A 39 5.76 5.08 0.88
C ILE A 39 7.01 4.32 1.28
N PHE A 40 6.81 3.13 1.85
CA PHE A 40 7.88 2.27 2.33
C PHE A 40 8.15 1.17 1.32
N ILE A 41 9.37 1.10 0.83
CA ILE A 41 9.82 0.11 -0.15
C ILE A 41 10.80 -0.82 0.54
N PRO A 42 10.47 -2.13 0.67
CA PRO A 42 11.34 -3.08 1.35
C PRO A 42 12.56 -3.41 0.52
N GLY A 43 13.59 -3.94 1.17
CA GLY A 43 14.80 -4.44 0.52
C GLY A 43 14.55 -5.70 -0.30
N PHE A 44 15.56 -6.12 -1.02
CA PHE A 44 15.50 -7.29 -1.89
C PHE A 44 15.04 -8.54 -1.14
N ALA A 45 14.07 -9.23 -1.69
CA ALA A 45 13.46 -10.45 -1.13
C ALA A 45 12.75 -10.27 0.21
N CYS A 46 12.57 -9.03 0.69
CA CYS A 46 11.90 -8.75 1.96
C CYS A 46 10.41 -8.46 1.74
N SER A 47 9.61 -8.76 2.76
CA SER A 47 8.24 -8.26 2.85
C SER A 47 8.19 -6.86 3.43
N GLY A 48 7.03 -6.23 3.37
CA GLY A 48 6.78 -4.96 4.06
C GLY A 48 6.96 -5.03 5.57
N ASP A 49 7.03 -6.22 6.15
CA ASP A 49 7.19 -6.43 7.59
C ASP A 49 8.48 -5.83 8.16
N VAL A 50 9.50 -5.61 7.32
CA VAL A 50 10.72 -4.92 7.74
C VAL A 50 10.45 -3.51 8.26
N TRP A 51 9.32 -2.93 7.89
CA TRP A 51 8.92 -1.58 8.26
C TRP A 51 7.96 -1.51 9.45
N THR A 52 7.58 -2.65 10.04
CA THR A 52 6.53 -2.73 11.07
C THR A 52 6.78 -1.78 12.25
N GLU A 53 7.98 -1.76 12.78
CA GLU A 53 8.32 -0.89 13.92
C GLU A 53 8.30 0.60 13.51
N THR A 54 8.85 0.91 12.35
CA THR A 54 8.87 2.29 11.84
C THR A 54 7.45 2.81 11.63
N VAL A 55 6.60 2.00 11.01
CA VAL A 55 5.20 2.36 10.78
C VAL A 55 4.44 2.54 12.10
N SER A 56 4.71 1.71 13.10
CA SER A 56 4.05 1.83 14.40
C SER A 56 4.30 3.18 15.07
N VAL A 57 5.48 3.78 14.82
CA VAL A 57 5.82 5.11 15.33
C VAL A 57 5.22 6.23 14.48
N LEU A 58 5.19 6.05 13.16
CA LEU A 58 4.83 7.12 12.22
C LEU A 58 3.33 7.22 11.90
N LYS A 59 2.57 6.14 12.07
CA LYS A 59 1.16 6.07 11.63
C LYS A 59 0.22 7.09 12.29
N ASP A 60 0.59 7.64 13.43
CA ASP A 60 -0.24 8.65 14.11
C ASP A 60 -0.13 10.03 13.47
N SER A 61 0.97 10.29 12.76
CA SER A 61 1.26 11.59 12.13
C SER A 61 1.33 11.52 10.60
N TYR A 62 1.45 10.34 10.03
CA TYR A 62 1.62 10.12 8.60
C TYR A 62 0.64 9.07 8.10
N THR A 63 0.32 9.14 6.81
CA THR A 63 -0.33 8.03 6.11
C THR A 63 0.77 7.16 5.52
N CYS A 64 0.84 5.91 5.93
CA CYS A 64 1.90 4.98 5.56
C CYS A 64 1.38 3.98 4.51
N TYR A 65 2.11 3.87 3.40
CA TYR A 65 1.86 2.87 2.35
C TYR A 65 3.04 1.92 2.34
N VAL A 66 2.84 0.70 2.79
CA VAL A 66 3.91 -0.30 2.89
C VAL A 66 3.80 -1.28 1.73
N LEU A 67 4.82 -1.33 0.91
CA LEU A 67 4.86 -2.20 -0.27
C LEU A 67 5.53 -3.53 0.05
N THR A 68 5.09 -4.59 -0.64
CA THR A 68 5.82 -5.84 -0.81
C THR A 68 5.88 -6.11 -2.30
N MET A 69 7.08 -6.22 -2.84
CA MET A 69 7.27 -6.27 -4.29
C MET A 69 6.93 -7.65 -4.86
N ALA A 70 6.64 -7.67 -6.16
CA ALA A 70 6.32 -8.90 -6.90
C ALA A 70 7.40 -9.97 -6.74
N GLY A 71 6.98 -11.20 -6.53
CA GLY A 71 7.88 -12.34 -6.36
C GLY A 71 8.40 -12.53 -4.94
N PHE A 72 8.09 -11.62 -4.02
CA PHE A 72 8.54 -11.72 -2.63
C PHE A 72 7.37 -11.96 -1.70
N SER A 73 7.62 -12.77 -0.66
CA SER A 73 6.70 -12.98 0.47
C SER A 73 5.24 -13.21 0.08
N GLY A 74 5.01 -14.09 -0.88
CA GLY A 74 3.67 -14.47 -1.31
C GLY A 74 3.02 -13.57 -2.34
N VAL A 75 3.65 -12.48 -2.74
CA VAL A 75 3.17 -11.64 -3.84
C VAL A 75 3.53 -12.32 -5.16
N ALA A 76 2.57 -12.41 -6.07
CA ALA A 76 2.76 -13.08 -7.36
C ALA A 76 3.93 -12.46 -8.15
N PRO A 77 4.80 -13.29 -8.74
CA PRO A 77 5.91 -12.77 -9.56
C PRO A 77 5.43 -12.18 -10.87
N GLU A 78 6.20 -11.25 -11.42
CA GLU A 78 6.03 -10.75 -12.78
C GLU A 78 6.81 -11.60 -13.77
N GLU A 79 6.36 -11.61 -15.04
CA GLU A 79 7.06 -12.33 -16.12
C GLU A 79 8.43 -11.72 -16.42
N CYS A 80 8.51 -10.41 -16.46
CA CYS A 80 9.75 -9.67 -16.82
C CYS A 80 10.04 -8.59 -15.77
N PRO A 81 10.49 -8.97 -14.57
CA PRO A 81 10.76 -8.01 -13.53
C PRO A 81 11.98 -7.14 -13.86
N SER A 82 11.89 -5.84 -13.56
CA SER A 82 13.01 -4.91 -13.67
C SER A 82 12.81 -3.74 -12.73
N PHE A 83 13.90 -3.12 -12.30
CA PHE A 83 13.82 -1.92 -11.46
C PHE A 83 13.14 -0.75 -12.18
N GLU A 84 13.39 -0.62 -13.47
CA GLU A 84 12.74 0.41 -14.28
C GLU A 84 11.22 0.23 -14.30
N ARG A 85 10.77 -1.00 -14.46
CA ARG A 85 9.34 -1.34 -14.42
C ARG A 85 8.74 -1.06 -13.04
N TRP A 86 9.41 -1.44 -11.97
CA TRP A 86 8.95 -1.15 -10.61
C TRP A 86 8.85 0.34 -10.34
N LYS A 87 9.85 1.11 -10.76
CA LYS A 87 9.83 2.57 -10.66
C LYS A 87 8.60 3.16 -11.36
N MET A 88 8.33 2.72 -12.58
CA MET A 88 7.15 3.19 -13.34
C MET A 88 5.84 2.81 -12.66
N GLN A 89 5.74 1.61 -12.11
CA GLN A 89 4.53 1.14 -11.43
C GLN A 89 4.28 1.86 -10.10
N ILE A 90 5.33 2.16 -9.37
CA ILE A 90 5.22 2.97 -8.14
C ILE A 90 4.77 4.40 -8.49
N ALA A 91 5.33 4.99 -9.55
CA ALA A 91 4.91 6.31 -10.04
C ALA A 91 3.44 6.31 -10.46
N LYS A 92 3.00 5.26 -11.14
CA LYS A 92 1.59 5.06 -11.51
C LYS A 92 0.69 4.99 -10.27
N PHE A 93 1.09 4.23 -9.28
CA PHE A 93 0.37 4.11 -8.00
C PHE A 93 0.21 5.46 -7.33
N ILE A 94 1.29 6.23 -7.22
CA ILE A 94 1.27 7.58 -6.63
C ILE A 94 0.27 8.48 -7.35
N LYS A 95 0.25 8.42 -8.68
CA LYS A 95 -0.64 9.23 -9.51
C LYS A 95 -2.10 8.81 -9.37
N GLU A 96 -2.38 7.51 -9.48
CA GLU A 96 -3.75 6.98 -9.43
C GLU A 96 -4.38 7.15 -8.05
N GLU A 97 -3.61 6.99 -6.99
CA GLU A 97 -4.06 7.20 -5.62
C GLU A 97 -4.03 8.67 -5.19
N ARG A 98 -3.65 9.56 -6.09
CA ARG A 98 -3.61 11.02 -5.86
C ARG A 98 -2.78 11.39 -4.63
N ILE A 99 -1.65 10.71 -4.45
CA ILE A 99 -0.73 10.99 -3.35
C ILE A 99 0.14 12.19 -3.74
N GLU A 100 0.04 13.26 -2.98
CA GLU A 100 0.80 14.50 -3.22
C GLU A 100 2.12 14.48 -2.46
N LYS A 101 3.22 14.68 -3.19
CA LYS A 101 4.57 14.84 -2.64
C LYS A 101 4.91 13.81 -1.55
N PRO A 102 4.79 12.50 -1.83
CA PRO A 102 5.08 11.50 -0.83
C PRO A 102 6.56 11.48 -0.45
N ILE A 103 6.84 11.13 0.80
CA ILE A 103 8.18 10.75 1.21
C ILE A 103 8.38 9.30 0.78
N LEU A 104 9.49 9.01 0.11
CA LEU A 104 9.87 7.64 -0.23
C LEU A 104 10.94 7.16 0.75
N MET A 105 10.71 6.03 1.37
CA MET A 105 11.64 5.42 2.31
C MET A 105 11.98 4.01 1.83
N GLY A 106 13.22 3.79 1.48
CA GLY A 106 13.74 2.51 0.95
C GLY A 106 14.68 1.84 1.93
N HIS A 107 14.72 0.50 1.83
CA HIS A 107 15.62 -0.33 2.64
C HIS A 107 16.59 -1.11 1.75
#